data_269c3739d41cda135bf69b2fda6c74eb
#
_entry.id   269c3739d41cda135bf69b2fda6c74eb
#
_cell.length_a   1.000
_cell.length_b   1.000
_cell.length_c   1.000
_cell.angle_alpha   90.00
_cell.angle_beta   90.00
_cell.angle_gamma   90.00
#
_symmetry.space_group_name_H-M   'P 1'
#
loop_
_entity.id
_entity.type
_entity.pdbx_description
1 polymer ?
#
loop_
_entity_poly.entity_id
_entity_poly.type
_entity_poly.pdbx_seq_one_letter_code
_entity_poly.pdbx_strand_id
1 'polypeptide(L)'
;MNDTARRRAVRTGIIVFLFSTLAHPMAAASLDPNNPTGTAGLVLIDKLGHYVRFFNPATYKEISSLEVGVTPHDLAISPDHKTVYTPVYGDGIYGRNPHPAHTIAIIDLPSRTVTGMIDVSPYQAPHGIQIDEAGTLYVTCDLSRRLLVIDPKKRTVEAAISTEGTGHWVAVLPDASKAYVTNKDDKPFVSVIDLKARKLVGRVPAPNGSEGIVASPDGKRVLVADHSQPVILVIDTATDTVIDRIPMKGNTKGMYKVHYTPDGSKVLAMNSTESLINIFSATNLHSDQHVLTVGKAPMGFAFSRDGRTALIANHGDGTVSVVDLEKPQVVSHFVGGTGIETLAYY
;
A
#
# COMPACT_ATOMS: atom_id res chain seq x y z
N MET A 1 2.74 74.07 -49.35
CA MET A 1 4.10 73.68 -49.06
C MET A 1 4.04 72.39 -48.31
N ASN A 2 4.61 71.34 -48.93
CA ASN A 2 4.56 69.93 -48.50
C ASN A 2 5.30 69.71 -47.20
N ASP A 3 4.75 68.83 -46.35
CA ASP A 3 5.62 67.99 -45.54
C ASP A 3 4.97 66.63 -45.29
N THR A 4 5.67 65.59 -45.72
CA THR A 4 5.24 64.19 -45.76
C THR A 4 5.80 63.49 -44.52
N ALA A 5 4.95 63.11 -43.59
CA ALA A 5 5.33 62.30 -42.45
C ALA A 5 5.30 60.78 -42.79
N ARG A 6 6.48 60.16 -42.86
CA ARG A 6 6.67 58.69 -43.02
C ARG A 6 6.24 57.96 -41.74
N ARG A 7 5.21 57.14 -41.83
CA ARG A 7 4.84 56.16 -40.79
C ARG A 7 5.75 54.95 -40.94
N ARG A 8 6.59 54.65 -39.94
CA ARG A 8 7.27 53.38 -39.79
C ARG A 8 6.35 52.34 -39.17
N ALA A 9 6.05 51.26 -39.87
CA ALA A 9 5.39 50.08 -39.35
C ALA A 9 6.35 49.24 -38.54
N VAL A 10 6.09 49.08 -37.24
CA VAL A 10 6.76 48.12 -36.38
C VAL A 10 6.10 46.75 -36.58
N ARG A 11 6.75 45.82 -37.19
CA ARG A 11 6.32 44.42 -37.24
C ARG A 11 6.72 43.74 -35.94
N THR A 12 5.77 43.45 -35.08
CA THR A 12 5.95 42.58 -33.91
C THR A 12 5.92 41.13 -34.40
N GLY A 13 7.07 40.50 -34.45
CA GLY A 13 7.14 39.06 -34.71
C GLY A 13 6.79 38.28 -33.47
N ILE A 14 5.68 37.51 -33.51
CA ILE A 14 5.31 36.53 -32.49
C ILE A 14 6.13 35.27 -32.78
N ILE A 15 7.12 34.97 -31.92
CA ILE A 15 7.85 33.69 -31.94
C ILE A 15 7.00 32.71 -31.17
N VAL A 16 6.33 31.78 -31.85
CA VAL A 16 5.65 30.65 -31.26
C VAL A 16 6.70 29.56 -31.01
N PHE A 17 7.07 29.35 -29.75
CA PHE A 17 7.81 28.15 -29.35
C PHE A 17 6.89 26.96 -29.32
N LEU A 18 6.98 26.12 -30.35
CA LEU A 18 6.42 24.77 -30.31
C LEU A 18 7.30 23.90 -29.41
N PHE A 19 6.86 23.67 -28.19
CA PHE A 19 7.39 22.56 -27.39
C PHE A 19 6.85 21.25 -27.95
N SER A 20 7.64 20.57 -28.75
CA SER A 20 7.37 19.18 -29.10
C SER A 20 7.76 18.32 -27.90
N THR A 21 6.77 17.89 -27.11
CA THR A 21 6.94 16.80 -26.16
C THR A 21 7.16 15.51 -26.93
N LEU A 22 8.40 15.14 -27.14
CA LEU A 22 8.76 13.78 -27.55
C LEU A 22 8.41 12.84 -26.40
N ALA A 23 7.18 12.28 -26.46
CA ALA A 23 6.86 11.09 -25.69
C ALA A 23 7.77 9.97 -26.22
N HIS A 24 8.79 9.62 -25.44
CA HIS A 24 9.55 8.40 -25.70
C HIS A 24 8.59 7.23 -25.44
N PRO A 25 8.36 6.36 -26.42
CA PRO A 25 7.65 5.11 -26.14
C PRO A 25 8.54 4.33 -25.16
N MET A 26 8.05 4.08 -23.94
CA MET A 26 8.62 3.05 -23.09
C MET A 26 8.60 1.75 -23.91
N ALA A 27 9.78 1.30 -24.32
CA ALA A 27 9.91 0.00 -24.95
C ALA A 27 9.34 -1.02 -23.96
N ALA A 28 8.27 -1.69 -24.34
CA ALA A 28 7.76 -2.83 -23.61
C ALA A 28 8.89 -3.85 -23.55
N ALA A 29 9.47 -4.04 -22.36
CA ALA A 29 10.45 -5.10 -22.16
C ALA A 29 9.78 -6.41 -22.56
N SER A 30 10.38 -7.17 -23.47
CA SER A 30 9.91 -8.49 -23.85
C SER A 30 9.83 -9.34 -22.58
N LEU A 31 8.63 -9.79 -22.22
CA LEU A 31 8.45 -10.65 -21.05
C LEU A 31 9.26 -11.94 -21.28
N ASP A 32 10.07 -12.32 -20.28
CA ASP A 32 10.72 -13.63 -20.27
C ASP A 32 9.62 -14.70 -20.30
N PRO A 33 9.60 -15.62 -21.26
CA PRO A 33 8.58 -16.66 -21.36
C PRO A 33 8.56 -17.58 -20.12
N ASN A 34 9.65 -17.60 -19.32
CA ASN A 34 9.71 -18.29 -18.03
C ASN A 34 9.25 -17.42 -16.85
N ASN A 35 8.99 -16.16 -17.07
CA ASN A 35 8.47 -15.22 -16.08
C ASN A 35 7.40 -14.30 -16.70
N PRO A 36 6.19 -14.84 -16.99
CA PRO A 36 5.13 -14.10 -17.67
C PRO A 36 4.61 -12.90 -16.87
N THR A 37 4.88 -12.84 -15.56
CA THR A 37 4.50 -11.71 -14.71
C THR A 37 5.50 -10.54 -14.79
N GLY A 38 6.66 -10.74 -15.43
CA GLY A 38 7.72 -9.73 -15.56
C GLY A 38 8.36 -9.33 -14.23
N THR A 39 8.23 -10.17 -13.19
CA THR A 39 8.76 -9.95 -11.85
C THR A 39 9.84 -10.96 -11.52
N ALA A 40 10.86 -10.56 -10.72
CA ALA A 40 11.96 -11.44 -10.36
C ALA A 40 11.56 -12.48 -9.30
N GLY A 41 10.52 -12.24 -8.51
CA GLY A 41 10.06 -13.14 -7.47
C GLY A 41 8.75 -12.72 -6.83
N LEU A 42 8.33 -13.54 -5.88
CA LEU A 42 7.17 -13.29 -5.02
C LEU A 42 7.61 -13.52 -3.57
N VAL A 43 7.36 -12.56 -2.69
CA VAL A 43 7.62 -12.63 -1.26
C VAL A 43 6.32 -12.57 -0.48
N LEU A 44 6.19 -13.44 0.53
CA LEU A 44 5.03 -13.57 1.41
C LEU A 44 5.47 -13.41 2.87
N ILE A 45 4.66 -12.72 3.65
CA ILE A 45 4.81 -12.66 5.10
C ILE A 45 3.87 -13.69 5.74
N ASP A 46 4.43 -14.78 6.21
CA ASP A 46 3.73 -15.83 6.98
C ASP A 46 3.78 -15.45 8.46
N LYS A 47 2.83 -14.62 8.87
CA LYS A 47 2.76 -14.06 10.22
C LYS A 47 2.67 -15.12 11.30
N LEU A 48 1.78 -16.09 11.13
CA LEU A 48 1.58 -17.16 12.12
C LEU A 48 2.71 -18.21 12.09
N GLY A 49 3.37 -18.37 10.95
CA GLY A 49 4.54 -19.22 10.80
C GLY A 49 5.84 -18.56 11.28
N HIS A 50 5.87 -17.23 11.45
CA HIS A 50 7.05 -16.42 11.77
C HIS A 50 8.11 -16.39 10.66
N TYR A 51 7.69 -16.55 9.39
CA TYR A 51 8.58 -16.60 8.23
C TYR A 51 8.31 -15.50 7.23
N VAL A 52 9.37 -15.10 6.53
CA VAL A 52 9.29 -14.49 5.21
C VAL A 52 9.57 -15.58 4.19
N ARG A 53 8.62 -15.84 3.28
CA ARG A 53 8.69 -16.93 2.31
C ARG A 53 8.86 -16.40 0.90
N PHE A 54 9.65 -17.09 0.11
CA PHE A 54 9.94 -16.72 -1.28
C PHE A 54 9.40 -17.79 -2.23
N PHE A 55 8.70 -17.33 -3.27
CA PHE A 55 8.06 -18.19 -4.25
C PHE A 55 8.50 -17.84 -5.67
N ASN A 56 8.51 -18.83 -6.52
CA ASN A 56 8.62 -18.63 -7.96
C ASN A 56 7.30 -17.99 -8.47
N PRO A 57 7.33 -16.83 -9.13
CA PRO A 57 6.12 -16.10 -9.51
C PRO A 57 5.33 -16.76 -10.64
N ALA A 58 5.95 -17.65 -11.44
CA ALA A 58 5.28 -18.35 -12.54
C ALA A 58 4.67 -19.68 -12.11
N THR A 59 5.27 -20.37 -11.13
CA THR A 59 4.83 -21.71 -10.72
C THR A 59 4.18 -21.75 -9.35
N TYR A 60 4.30 -20.66 -8.59
CA TYR A 60 3.86 -20.53 -7.20
C TYR A 60 4.44 -21.62 -6.26
N LYS A 61 5.61 -22.14 -6.60
CA LYS A 61 6.35 -23.07 -5.72
C LYS A 61 7.27 -22.30 -4.79
N GLU A 62 7.28 -22.69 -3.53
CA GLU A 62 8.22 -22.12 -2.56
C GLU A 62 9.67 -22.44 -2.95
N ILE A 63 10.52 -21.41 -2.86
CA ILE A 63 11.95 -21.49 -3.14
C ILE A 63 12.74 -21.60 -1.83
N SER A 64 12.39 -20.75 -0.85
CA SER A 64 13.04 -20.68 0.46
C SER A 64 12.19 -19.90 1.46
N SER A 65 12.57 -19.98 2.73
CA SER A 65 11.97 -19.19 3.81
C SER A 65 13.06 -18.73 4.79
N LEU A 66 12.77 -17.62 5.49
CA LEU A 66 13.64 -17.01 6.49
C LEU A 66 12.85 -16.77 7.77
N GLU A 67 13.41 -17.13 8.92
CA GLU A 67 12.93 -16.61 10.21
C GLU A 67 13.41 -15.18 10.39
N VAL A 68 12.49 -14.28 10.80
CA VAL A 68 12.80 -12.85 10.98
C VAL A 68 12.38 -12.31 12.35
N GLY A 69 11.86 -13.16 13.21
CA GLY A 69 11.36 -12.84 14.55
C GLY A 69 9.87 -13.13 14.70
N VAL A 70 9.32 -12.78 15.86
CA VAL A 70 7.95 -13.13 16.22
C VAL A 70 6.95 -12.20 15.50
N THR A 71 6.02 -12.81 14.77
CA THR A 71 4.97 -12.14 13.99
C THR A 71 5.46 -11.01 13.09
N PRO A 72 6.23 -11.32 12.02
CA PRO A 72 6.43 -10.36 10.94
C PRO A 72 5.06 -9.96 10.40
N HIS A 73 4.85 -8.66 10.13
CA HIS A 73 3.47 -8.19 9.95
C HIS A 73 3.19 -7.70 8.53
N ASP A 74 3.88 -6.68 8.10
CA ASP A 74 3.69 -6.04 6.80
C ASP A 74 5.01 -6.02 6.03
N LEU A 75 5.02 -5.51 4.82
CA LEU A 75 6.24 -5.37 4.04
C LEU A 75 6.24 -4.10 3.18
N ALA A 76 7.43 -3.57 2.95
CA ALA A 76 7.70 -2.59 1.92
C ALA A 76 8.90 -3.02 1.08
N ILE A 77 8.80 -2.87 -0.24
CA ILE A 77 9.89 -3.18 -1.17
C ILE A 77 10.58 -1.88 -1.56
N SER A 78 11.91 -1.86 -1.52
CA SER A 78 12.70 -0.70 -1.95
C SER A 78 12.41 -0.33 -3.42
N PRO A 79 12.54 0.94 -3.81
CA PRO A 79 12.27 1.38 -5.18
C PRO A 79 13.12 0.69 -6.25
N ASP A 80 14.30 0.18 -5.89
CA ASP A 80 15.17 -0.60 -6.77
C ASP A 80 14.84 -2.10 -6.82
N HIS A 81 13.79 -2.54 -6.12
CA HIS A 81 13.33 -3.92 -6.01
C HIS A 81 14.37 -4.93 -5.49
N LYS A 82 15.34 -4.47 -4.68
CA LYS A 82 16.40 -5.33 -4.14
C LYS A 82 16.29 -5.65 -2.67
N THR A 83 15.48 -4.88 -1.95
CA THR A 83 15.36 -5.01 -0.49
C THR A 83 13.91 -5.06 -0.08
N VAL A 84 13.56 -5.96 0.83
CA VAL A 84 12.30 -5.91 1.55
C VAL A 84 12.55 -5.53 3.01
N TYR A 85 11.69 -4.65 3.51
CA TYR A 85 11.62 -4.27 4.91
C TYR A 85 10.36 -4.85 5.52
N THR A 86 10.46 -5.57 6.63
CA THR A 86 9.30 -6.11 7.34
C THR A 86 9.35 -5.79 8.82
N PRO A 87 8.32 -5.11 9.36
CA PRO A 87 8.21 -4.89 10.79
C PRO A 87 8.05 -6.21 11.54
N VAL A 88 8.79 -6.35 12.63
CA VAL A 88 8.61 -7.43 13.61
C VAL A 88 7.74 -6.89 14.72
N TYR A 89 6.50 -7.40 14.79
CA TYR A 89 5.49 -6.81 15.68
C TYR A 89 5.64 -7.25 17.13
N GLY A 90 6.07 -8.48 17.36
CA GLY A 90 6.15 -9.11 18.67
C GLY A 90 4.98 -10.05 18.95
N ASP A 91 4.88 -10.51 20.19
CA ASP A 91 3.95 -11.55 20.62
C ASP A 91 2.59 -10.96 20.97
N GLY A 92 1.69 -10.90 20.00
CA GLY A 92 0.34 -10.40 20.26
C GLY A 92 -0.47 -10.04 19.04
N ILE A 93 -1.57 -9.37 19.30
CA ILE A 93 -2.46 -8.78 18.30
C ILE A 93 -2.52 -7.27 18.51
N TYR A 94 -2.97 -6.55 17.48
CA TYR A 94 -3.15 -5.11 17.52
C TYR A 94 -3.80 -4.62 18.84
N GLY A 95 -3.14 -3.68 19.52
CA GLY A 95 -3.58 -3.11 20.80
C GLY A 95 -3.43 -4.03 22.01
N ARG A 96 -2.99 -5.27 21.84
CA ARG A 96 -2.77 -6.27 22.91
C ARG A 96 -1.51 -7.07 22.65
N ASN A 97 -0.36 -6.43 22.82
CA ASN A 97 0.93 -7.06 22.59
C ASN A 97 1.70 -7.10 23.94
N PRO A 98 1.74 -8.26 24.63
CA PRO A 98 2.41 -8.37 25.91
C PRO A 98 3.93 -8.29 25.80
N HIS A 99 4.51 -8.68 24.66
CA HIS A 99 5.94 -8.64 24.39
C HIS A 99 6.20 -7.94 23.05
N PRO A 100 6.01 -6.61 22.99
CA PRO A 100 6.17 -5.87 21.75
C PRO A 100 7.63 -5.85 21.29
N ALA A 101 7.86 -6.14 20.01
CA ALA A 101 9.17 -5.95 19.41
C ALA A 101 9.39 -4.47 19.02
N HIS A 102 10.61 -4.17 18.58
CA HIS A 102 11.03 -2.81 18.22
C HIS A 102 12.01 -2.82 17.04
N THR A 103 11.84 -3.80 16.14
CA THR A 103 12.77 -3.97 15.02
C THR A 103 12.05 -4.09 13.68
N ILE A 104 12.76 -3.71 12.62
CA ILE A 104 12.35 -3.92 11.23
C ILE A 104 13.46 -4.73 10.57
N ALA A 105 13.13 -5.90 10.03
CA ALA A 105 14.09 -6.73 9.33
C ALA A 105 14.40 -6.14 7.95
N ILE A 106 15.67 -6.20 7.56
CA ILE A 106 16.18 -5.83 6.24
C ILE A 106 16.60 -7.11 5.53
N ILE A 107 15.95 -7.42 4.42
CA ILE A 107 16.17 -8.65 3.67
C ILE A 107 16.61 -8.29 2.26
N ASP A 108 17.75 -8.84 1.84
CA ASP A 108 18.21 -8.75 0.47
C ASP A 108 17.43 -9.75 -0.40
N LEU A 109 16.73 -9.27 -1.39
CA LEU A 109 15.86 -10.07 -2.24
C LEU A 109 16.64 -11.01 -3.19
N PRO A 110 17.74 -10.58 -3.84
CA PRO A 110 18.54 -11.47 -4.67
C PRO A 110 19.10 -12.68 -3.92
N SER A 111 19.70 -12.47 -2.76
CA SER A 111 20.28 -13.57 -1.95
C SER A 111 19.28 -14.24 -1.02
N ARG A 112 18.11 -13.61 -0.78
CA ARG A 112 17.09 -14.07 0.17
C ARG A 112 17.67 -14.28 1.57
N THR A 113 18.41 -13.27 2.06
CA THR A 113 19.05 -13.30 3.38
C THR A 113 18.73 -12.06 4.19
N VAL A 114 18.65 -12.21 5.51
CA VAL A 114 18.57 -11.08 6.42
C VAL A 114 19.94 -10.39 6.47
N THR A 115 20.00 -9.12 6.04
CA THR A 115 21.24 -8.33 6.02
C THR A 115 21.36 -7.39 7.21
N GLY A 116 20.33 -7.30 8.04
CA GLY A 116 20.35 -6.52 9.26
C GLY A 116 18.96 -6.24 9.81
N MET A 117 18.94 -5.44 10.87
CA MET A 117 17.74 -4.93 11.51
C MET A 117 17.86 -3.41 11.67
N ILE A 118 16.72 -2.71 11.62
CA ILE A 118 16.60 -1.34 12.08
C ILE A 118 15.98 -1.40 13.47
N ASP A 119 16.70 -0.91 14.48
CA ASP A 119 16.17 -0.75 15.84
C ASP A 119 15.40 0.58 15.89
N VAL A 120 14.13 0.51 16.23
CA VAL A 120 13.26 1.67 16.37
C VAL A 120 13.01 2.07 17.84
N SER A 121 13.77 1.49 18.79
CA SER A 121 13.65 1.86 20.20
C SER A 121 13.74 3.39 20.41
N PRO A 122 12.95 3.98 21.32
CA PRO A 122 12.10 3.35 22.32
C PRO A 122 10.68 3.01 21.81
N TYR A 123 10.41 3.10 20.51
CA TYR A 123 9.09 2.86 19.93
C TYR A 123 8.83 1.36 19.81
N GLN A 124 7.57 0.96 20.01
CA GLN A 124 7.18 -0.43 20.18
C GLN A 124 6.09 -0.84 19.21
N ALA A 125 6.07 -2.13 18.88
CA ALA A 125 5.09 -2.76 18.01
C ALA A 125 4.99 -2.07 16.63
N PRO A 126 6.09 -2.06 15.83
CA PRO A 126 6.04 -1.56 14.46
C PRO A 126 5.09 -2.44 13.64
N HIS A 127 4.13 -1.81 12.94
CA HIS A 127 3.00 -2.49 12.33
C HIS A 127 2.88 -2.26 10.82
N GLY A 128 2.16 -1.23 10.39
CA GLY A 128 2.04 -0.87 8.97
C GLY A 128 3.29 -0.14 8.48
N ILE A 129 3.72 -0.47 7.26
CA ILE A 129 4.91 0.11 6.65
C ILE A 129 4.64 0.52 5.21
N GLN A 130 5.13 1.70 4.83
CA GLN A 130 5.23 2.14 3.44
C GLN A 130 6.61 2.73 3.16
N ILE A 131 6.97 2.78 1.89
CA ILE A 131 8.20 3.39 1.39
C ILE A 131 7.87 4.34 0.24
N ASP A 132 8.50 5.51 0.22
CA ASP A 132 8.37 6.45 -0.89
C ASP A 132 9.41 6.19 -1.99
N GLU A 133 9.30 6.91 -3.11
CA GLU A 133 10.24 6.78 -4.23
C GLU A 133 11.68 7.21 -3.88
N ALA A 134 11.86 8.04 -2.85
CA ALA A 134 13.18 8.40 -2.34
C ALA A 134 13.80 7.30 -1.45
N GLY A 135 13.01 6.31 -1.06
CA GLY A 135 13.41 5.21 -0.20
C GLY A 135 13.26 5.50 1.29
N THR A 136 12.47 6.50 1.67
CA THR A 136 12.14 6.78 3.07
C THR A 136 11.06 5.82 3.55
N LEU A 137 11.24 5.19 4.70
CA LEU A 137 10.23 4.33 5.32
C LEU A 137 9.33 5.14 6.25
N TYR A 138 8.05 4.81 6.21
CA TYR A 138 6.99 5.33 7.09
C TYR A 138 6.37 4.15 7.83
N VAL A 139 6.55 4.10 9.15
CA VAL A 139 6.17 2.94 9.97
C VAL A 139 5.30 3.36 11.13
N THR A 140 4.12 2.78 11.24
CA THR A 140 3.27 2.98 12.41
C THR A 140 3.78 2.11 13.57
N CYS A 141 3.84 2.69 14.76
CA CYS A 141 4.07 1.97 16.02
C CYS A 141 2.84 2.16 16.90
N ASP A 142 1.95 1.17 16.90
CA ASP A 142 0.61 1.29 17.48
C ASP A 142 0.66 1.57 18.99
N LEU A 143 1.43 0.81 19.76
CA LEU A 143 1.56 1.00 21.21
C LEU A 143 2.25 2.33 21.57
N SER A 144 3.07 2.87 20.68
CA SER A 144 3.74 4.16 20.88
C SER A 144 2.95 5.34 20.35
N ARG A 145 1.87 5.11 19.61
CA ARG A 145 1.05 6.14 18.94
C ARG A 145 1.88 7.09 18.10
N ARG A 146 2.75 6.51 17.26
CA ARG A 146 3.69 7.25 16.40
C ARG A 146 3.69 6.72 14.98
N LEU A 147 3.83 7.65 14.04
CA LEU A 147 4.36 7.38 12.72
C LEU A 147 5.84 7.72 12.73
N LEU A 148 6.68 6.74 12.45
CA LEU A 148 8.12 6.91 12.31
C LEU A 148 8.47 7.24 10.86
N VAL A 149 9.37 8.19 10.67
CA VAL A 149 10.04 8.48 9.40
C VAL A 149 11.47 7.96 9.55
N ILE A 150 11.88 7.02 8.69
CA ILE A 150 13.14 6.28 8.86
C ILE A 150 13.96 6.36 7.58
N ASP A 151 15.25 6.66 7.74
CA ASP A 151 16.26 6.46 6.69
C ASP A 151 16.79 5.02 6.80
N PRO A 152 16.38 4.09 5.89
CA PRO A 152 16.79 2.70 6.02
C PRO A 152 18.27 2.47 5.67
N LYS A 153 18.90 3.36 4.90
CA LYS A 153 20.33 3.26 4.58
C LYS A 153 21.20 3.58 5.79
N LYS A 154 20.80 4.60 6.56
CA LYS A 154 21.45 4.94 7.84
C LYS A 154 20.95 4.06 8.99
N ARG A 155 19.82 3.39 8.82
CA ARG A 155 19.10 2.65 9.87
C ARG A 155 18.71 3.53 11.06
N THR A 156 18.26 4.75 10.79
CA THR A 156 17.95 5.75 11.82
C THR A 156 16.52 6.24 11.72
N VAL A 157 15.86 6.40 12.88
CA VAL A 157 14.59 7.12 12.99
C VAL A 157 14.87 8.61 12.90
N GLU A 158 14.44 9.26 11.82
CA GLU A 158 14.65 10.69 11.59
C GLU A 158 13.55 11.57 12.23
N ALA A 159 12.35 11.00 12.39
CA ALA A 159 11.24 11.65 13.07
C ALA A 159 10.29 10.62 13.66
N ALA A 160 9.63 10.99 14.76
CA ALA A 160 8.55 10.24 15.39
C ALA A 160 7.36 11.16 15.61
N ILE A 161 6.40 11.11 14.71
CA ILE A 161 5.28 12.04 14.64
C ILE A 161 4.10 11.44 15.40
N SER A 162 3.46 12.24 16.26
CA SER A 162 2.28 11.78 16.98
C SER A 162 1.12 11.49 16.04
N THR A 163 0.52 10.30 16.16
CA THR A 163 -0.74 9.97 15.51
C THR A 163 -1.95 10.33 16.38
N GLU A 164 -1.71 10.65 17.66
CA GLU A 164 -2.69 10.90 18.73
C GLU A 164 -3.65 9.74 19.00
N GLY A 165 -3.70 8.76 18.12
CA GLY A 165 -4.41 7.50 18.26
C GLY A 165 -3.47 6.32 18.09
N THR A 166 -4.00 5.13 18.31
CA THR A 166 -3.32 3.87 18.07
C THR A 166 -3.23 3.65 16.56
N GLY A 167 -2.11 4.10 15.97
CA GLY A 167 -1.90 4.07 14.50
C GLY A 167 -1.79 2.65 13.97
N HIS A 168 -2.58 2.30 12.95
CA HIS A 168 -2.64 0.96 12.39
C HIS A 168 -1.98 0.90 11.00
N TRP A 169 -2.71 1.26 9.97
CA TRP A 169 -2.19 1.32 8.60
C TRP A 169 -1.84 2.76 8.22
N VAL A 170 -0.93 2.90 7.27
CA VAL A 170 -0.50 4.21 6.74
C VAL A 170 -0.66 4.25 5.22
N ALA A 171 -1.12 5.39 4.71
CA ALA A 171 -1.08 5.74 3.29
C ALA A 171 -0.28 7.03 3.13
N VAL A 172 0.78 6.97 2.34
CA VAL A 172 1.61 8.13 1.98
C VAL A 172 1.18 8.60 0.60
N LEU A 173 0.99 9.91 0.42
CA LEU A 173 0.70 10.45 -0.91
C LEU A 173 1.90 10.27 -1.84
N PRO A 174 1.68 10.10 -3.16
CA PRO A 174 2.77 9.87 -4.12
C PRO A 174 3.88 10.93 -4.11
N ASP A 175 3.54 12.18 -3.78
CA ASP A 175 4.48 13.30 -3.67
C ASP A 175 5.15 13.40 -2.27
N ALA A 176 4.87 12.44 -1.39
CA ALA A 176 5.31 12.40 0.00
C ALA A 176 5.00 13.69 0.80
N SER A 177 3.98 14.46 0.41
CA SER A 177 3.58 15.68 1.14
C SER A 177 2.82 15.39 2.41
N LYS A 178 1.94 14.38 2.38
CA LYS A 178 1.10 13.96 3.51
C LYS A 178 1.12 12.45 3.70
N ALA A 179 0.89 12.03 4.94
CA ALA A 179 0.51 10.67 5.29
C ALA A 179 -0.82 10.66 6.02
N TYR A 180 -1.60 9.61 5.79
CA TYR A 180 -2.86 9.33 6.47
C TYR A 180 -2.72 8.04 7.25
N VAL A 181 -3.03 8.07 8.55
CA VAL A 181 -2.88 6.90 9.44
C VAL A 181 -4.23 6.54 10.04
N THR A 182 -4.67 5.31 9.84
CA THR A 182 -5.90 4.79 10.48
C THR A 182 -5.66 4.52 11.95
N ASN A 183 -6.65 4.84 12.81
CA ASN A 183 -6.61 4.62 14.23
C ASN A 183 -7.86 3.85 14.68
N LYS A 184 -7.68 2.87 15.55
CA LYS A 184 -8.74 1.98 16.06
C LYS A 184 -9.10 2.23 17.53
N ASP A 185 -8.93 3.45 18.00
CA ASP A 185 -9.30 3.84 19.38
C ASP A 185 -10.83 3.86 19.58
N ASP A 186 -11.28 4.12 20.80
CA ASP A 186 -12.71 4.24 21.14
C ASP A 186 -13.45 5.32 20.32
N LYS A 187 -12.71 6.30 19.80
CA LYS A 187 -13.20 7.31 18.88
C LYS A 187 -12.37 7.28 17.61
N PRO A 188 -12.64 6.33 16.70
CA PRO A 188 -11.79 6.11 15.54
C PRO A 188 -11.76 7.32 14.59
N PHE A 189 -10.57 7.56 14.05
CA PHE A 189 -10.33 8.63 13.08
C PHE A 189 -9.12 8.28 12.21
N VAL A 190 -8.94 9.03 11.13
CA VAL A 190 -7.72 8.99 10.32
C VAL A 190 -6.89 10.22 10.66
N SER A 191 -5.66 10.03 11.11
CA SER A 191 -4.71 11.12 11.34
C SER A 191 -4.20 11.67 10.02
N VAL A 192 -4.16 12.98 9.86
CA VAL A 192 -3.56 13.67 8.71
C VAL A 192 -2.23 14.27 9.15
N ILE A 193 -1.16 13.83 8.53
CA ILE A 193 0.20 14.18 8.91
C ILE A 193 0.86 14.93 7.74
N ASP A 194 1.34 16.15 8.00
CA ASP A 194 2.24 16.87 7.11
C ASP A 194 3.65 16.31 7.31
N LEU A 195 4.14 15.60 6.29
CA LEU A 195 5.44 14.93 6.33
C LEU A 195 6.62 15.91 6.27
N LYS A 196 6.45 17.03 5.57
CA LYS A 196 7.47 18.08 5.49
C LYS A 196 7.62 18.82 6.82
N ALA A 197 6.50 19.20 7.42
CA ALA A 197 6.49 19.85 8.73
C ALA A 197 6.69 18.86 9.90
N ARG A 198 6.63 17.54 9.62
CA ARG A 198 6.76 16.43 10.59
C ARG A 198 5.78 16.57 11.76
N LYS A 199 4.52 16.86 11.46
CA LYS A 199 3.48 17.06 12.48
C LYS A 199 2.09 16.60 12.04
N LEU A 200 1.27 16.24 13.01
CA LEU A 200 -0.15 16.05 12.82
C LEU A 200 -0.80 17.42 12.52
N VAL A 201 -1.59 17.47 11.44
CA VAL A 201 -2.27 18.70 10.99
C VAL A 201 -3.79 18.59 10.99
N GLY A 202 -4.34 17.37 11.09
CA GLY A 202 -5.77 17.16 11.06
C GLY A 202 -6.19 15.76 11.49
N ARG A 203 -7.50 15.58 11.66
CA ARG A 203 -8.16 14.31 11.92
C ARG A 203 -9.41 14.21 11.06
N VAL A 204 -9.56 13.11 10.32
CA VAL A 204 -10.77 12.80 9.57
C VAL A 204 -11.61 11.81 10.38
N PRO A 205 -12.83 12.15 10.81
CA PRO A 205 -13.68 11.24 11.58
C PRO A 205 -13.99 9.95 10.82
N ALA A 206 -13.82 8.80 11.46
CA ALA A 206 -14.19 7.48 10.97
C ALA A 206 -14.97 6.72 12.06
N PRO A 207 -16.21 7.14 12.38
CA PRO A 207 -16.90 6.75 13.62
C PRO A 207 -17.20 5.25 13.76
N ASN A 208 -17.16 4.51 12.66
CA ASN A 208 -17.39 3.05 12.66
C ASN A 208 -16.08 2.25 12.73
N GLY A 209 -14.95 2.91 12.88
CA GLY A 209 -13.62 2.32 12.80
C GLY A 209 -12.97 2.52 11.44
N SER A 210 -11.64 2.51 11.42
CA SER A 210 -10.84 2.59 10.20
C SER A 210 -9.84 1.45 10.16
N GLU A 211 -9.79 0.76 9.04
CA GLU A 211 -8.89 -0.36 8.77
C GLU A 211 -7.89 -0.02 7.65
N GLY A 212 -7.81 -0.86 6.62
CA GLY A 212 -6.92 -0.64 5.50
C GLY A 212 -7.14 0.71 4.82
N ILE A 213 -6.06 1.29 4.33
CA ILE A 213 -6.04 2.62 3.75
C ILE A 213 -5.08 2.65 2.55
N VAL A 214 -5.43 3.42 1.52
CA VAL A 214 -4.58 3.59 0.35
C VAL A 214 -4.78 4.98 -0.26
N ALA A 215 -3.68 5.61 -0.70
CA ALA A 215 -3.73 6.82 -1.52
C ALA A 215 -4.00 6.47 -3.00
N SER A 216 -4.75 7.32 -3.69
CA SER A 216 -4.91 7.19 -5.14
C SER A 216 -3.60 7.52 -5.85
N PRO A 217 -3.35 6.92 -7.04
CA PRO A 217 -2.12 7.20 -7.80
C PRO A 217 -1.92 8.68 -8.18
N ASP A 218 -3.01 9.43 -8.31
CA ASP A 218 -2.96 10.87 -8.58
C ASP A 218 -2.83 11.74 -7.31
N GLY A 219 -2.79 11.12 -6.12
CA GLY A 219 -2.66 11.78 -4.83
C GLY A 219 -3.88 12.59 -4.38
N LYS A 220 -5.00 12.58 -5.12
CA LYS A 220 -6.16 13.42 -4.82
C LYS A 220 -7.15 12.81 -3.84
N ARG A 221 -7.09 11.51 -3.65
CA ARG A 221 -8.02 10.76 -2.78
C ARG A 221 -7.28 9.78 -1.91
N VAL A 222 -7.86 9.50 -0.77
CA VAL A 222 -7.48 8.38 0.08
C VAL A 222 -8.72 7.52 0.31
N LEU A 223 -8.61 6.22 0.05
CA LEU A 223 -9.66 5.24 0.33
C LEU A 223 -9.38 4.59 1.69
N VAL A 224 -10.43 4.46 2.49
CA VAL A 224 -10.36 3.86 3.83
C VAL A 224 -11.42 2.79 3.98
N ALA A 225 -11.03 1.60 4.38
CA ALA A 225 -11.94 0.52 4.72
C ALA A 225 -12.64 0.83 6.06
N ASP A 226 -13.97 0.86 6.07
CA ASP A 226 -14.76 1.00 7.30
C ASP A 226 -14.79 -0.35 8.03
N HIS A 227 -14.33 -0.34 9.28
CA HIS A 227 -14.18 -1.58 10.06
C HIS A 227 -15.49 -2.28 10.39
N SER A 228 -16.58 -1.54 10.55
CA SER A 228 -17.85 -2.08 11.04
C SER A 228 -18.93 -2.16 9.98
N GLN A 229 -18.79 -1.40 8.89
CA GLN A 229 -19.77 -1.32 7.81
C GLN A 229 -19.18 -1.79 6.49
N PRO A 230 -19.97 -2.38 5.58
CA PRO A 230 -19.52 -2.77 4.25
C PRO A 230 -19.37 -1.53 3.33
N VAL A 231 -18.47 -0.64 3.70
CA VAL A 231 -18.31 0.68 3.06
C VAL A 231 -16.83 1.00 2.91
N ILE A 232 -16.46 1.63 1.81
CA ILE A 232 -15.17 2.32 1.64
C ILE A 232 -15.43 3.82 1.73
N LEU A 233 -14.73 4.51 2.63
CA LEU A 233 -14.76 5.97 2.74
C LEU A 233 -13.80 6.56 1.71
N VAL A 234 -14.18 7.69 1.12
CA VAL A 234 -13.33 8.46 0.19
C VAL A 234 -13.00 9.80 0.84
N ILE A 235 -11.73 10.03 1.10
CA ILE A 235 -11.21 11.29 1.64
C ILE A 235 -10.63 12.10 0.48
N ASP A 236 -11.00 13.36 0.36
CA ASP A 236 -10.35 14.33 -0.52
C ASP A 236 -9.09 14.89 0.17
N THR A 237 -7.94 14.82 -0.51
CA THR A 237 -6.65 15.20 0.08
C THR A 237 -6.38 16.70 0.12
N ALA A 238 -7.16 17.50 -0.63
CA ALA A 238 -7.05 18.94 -0.60
C ALA A 238 -7.79 19.55 0.61
N THR A 239 -8.91 18.93 1.01
CA THR A 239 -9.75 19.40 2.13
C THR A 239 -9.61 18.56 3.40
N ASP A 240 -9.01 17.38 3.31
CA ASP A 240 -8.90 16.38 4.39
C ASP A 240 -10.27 16.02 5.00
N THR A 241 -11.28 15.84 4.13
CA THR A 241 -12.66 15.49 4.54
C THR A 241 -13.18 14.27 3.78
N VAL A 242 -14.09 13.52 4.41
CA VAL A 242 -14.83 12.46 3.72
C VAL A 242 -15.81 13.09 2.74
N ILE A 243 -15.62 12.84 1.45
CA ILE A 243 -16.46 13.36 0.37
C ILE A 243 -17.44 12.32 -0.19
N ASP A 244 -17.18 11.03 0.06
CA ASP A 244 -18.03 9.95 -0.48
C ASP A 244 -17.92 8.69 0.39
N ARG A 245 -18.91 7.78 0.24
CA ARG A 245 -19.02 6.49 0.91
C ARG A 245 -19.51 5.47 -0.09
N ILE A 246 -18.66 4.49 -0.42
CA ILE A 246 -18.95 3.50 -1.44
C ILE A 246 -19.47 2.21 -0.77
N PRO A 247 -20.75 1.86 -0.95
CA PRO A 247 -21.27 0.59 -0.44
C PRO A 247 -20.63 -0.59 -1.15
N MET A 248 -20.22 -1.61 -0.39
CA MET A 248 -19.62 -2.83 -0.93
C MET A 248 -20.71 -3.88 -1.20
N LYS A 249 -20.99 -4.12 -2.48
CA LYS A 249 -22.01 -5.05 -2.95
C LYS A 249 -21.74 -6.46 -2.42
N GLY A 250 -22.77 -7.15 -1.97
CA GLY A 250 -22.69 -8.53 -1.48
C GLY A 250 -22.09 -8.69 -0.08
N ASN A 251 -21.59 -7.63 0.54
CA ASN A 251 -21.04 -7.67 1.90
C ASN A 251 -22.07 -7.22 2.93
N THR A 252 -22.00 -7.80 4.13
CA THR A 252 -22.84 -7.44 5.28
C THR A 252 -22.03 -7.03 6.50
N LYS A 253 -20.71 -7.25 6.47
CA LYS A 253 -19.75 -6.96 7.54
C LYS A 253 -18.76 -5.90 7.09
N GLY A 254 -18.01 -5.34 8.05
CA GLY A 254 -17.00 -4.35 7.81
C GLY A 254 -15.90 -4.79 6.87
N MET A 255 -15.28 -3.81 6.22
CA MET A 255 -14.19 -4.02 5.27
C MET A 255 -12.84 -4.06 6.00
N TYR A 256 -11.89 -4.82 5.43
CA TYR A 256 -10.56 -4.99 6.03
C TYR A 256 -9.47 -4.21 5.29
N LYS A 257 -9.38 -4.35 3.97
CA LYS A 257 -8.35 -3.68 3.17
C LYS A 257 -8.92 -3.15 1.86
N VAL A 258 -8.28 -2.13 1.32
CA VAL A 258 -8.60 -1.56 0.01
C VAL A 258 -7.30 -1.18 -0.69
N HIS A 259 -7.21 -1.41 -2.00
CA HIS A 259 -6.03 -1.08 -2.80
C HIS A 259 -6.40 -0.73 -4.23
N TYR A 260 -5.61 0.13 -4.86
CA TYR A 260 -5.65 0.35 -6.31
C TYR A 260 -4.79 -0.69 -7.02
N THR A 261 -5.16 -1.06 -8.25
CA THR A 261 -4.23 -1.77 -9.14
C THR A 261 -3.06 -0.86 -9.52
N PRO A 262 -1.89 -1.41 -9.89
CA PRO A 262 -0.70 -0.61 -10.22
C PRO A 262 -0.92 0.42 -11.34
N ASP A 263 -1.77 0.09 -12.32
CA ASP A 263 -2.17 0.99 -13.41
C ASP A 263 -3.22 2.04 -12.99
N GLY A 264 -3.70 1.98 -11.74
CA GLY A 264 -4.74 2.86 -11.22
C GLY A 264 -6.13 2.69 -11.83
N SER A 265 -6.37 1.64 -12.63
CA SER A 265 -7.64 1.46 -13.35
C SER A 265 -8.75 0.84 -12.50
N LYS A 266 -8.40 0.03 -11.51
CA LYS A 266 -9.35 -0.68 -10.65
C LYS A 266 -9.03 -0.46 -9.18
N VAL A 267 -10.06 -0.68 -8.36
CA VAL A 267 -9.96 -0.78 -6.90
C VAL A 267 -10.37 -2.20 -6.51
N LEU A 268 -9.60 -2.80 -5.62
CA LEU A 268 -9.95 -4.01 -4.92
C LEU A 268 -10.19 -3.69 -3.45
N ALA A 269 -11.33 -4.14 -2.92
CA ALA A 269 -11.66 -4.05 -1.51
C ALA A 269 -11.93 -5.45 -0.96
N MET A 270 -11.45 -5.76 0.26
CA MET A 270 -11.64 -7.08 0.85
C MET A 270 -12.39 -7.02 2.17
N ASN A 271 -13.19 -8.05 2.38
CA ASN A 271 -13.87 -8.37 3.63
C ASN A 271 -13.27 -9.66 4.19
N SER A 272 -12.47 -9.52 5.24
CA SER A 272 -11.80 -10.65 5.86
C SER A 272 -12.79 -11.62 6.56
N THR A 273 -13.87 -11.08 7.14
CA THR A 273 -14.88 -11.88 7.87
C THR A 273 -15.70 -12.78 6.94
N GLU A 274 -16.06 -12.26 5.75
CA GLU A 274 -16.94 -12.96 4.81
C GLU A 274 -16.17 -13.65 3.67
N SER A 275 -14.83 -13.53 3.65
CA SER A 275 -13.97 -14.11 2.62
C SER A 275 -14.31 -13.62 1.21
N LEU A 276 -14.63 -12.34 1.09
CA LEU A 276 -15.05 -11.70 -0.15
C LEU A 276 -14.04 -10.63 -0.60
N ILE A 277 -13.92 -10.47 -1.89
CA ILE A 277 -13.31 -9.29 -2.51
C ILE A 277 -14.28 -8.65 -3.51
N ASN A 278 -14.25 -7.32 -3.55
CA ASN A 278 -14.97 -6.53 -4.54
C ASN A 278 -13.94 -5.90 -5.49
N ILE A 279 -14.21 -5.97 -6.81
CA ILE A 279 -13.38 -5.39 -7.86
C ILE A 279 -14.26 -4.42 -8.64
N PHE A 280 -13.84 -3.16 -8.76
CA PHE A 280 -14.59 -2.11 -9.44
C PHE A 280 -13.68 -1.05 -10.06
N SER A 281 -14.26 -0.16 -10.88
CA SER A 281 -13.52 0.90 -11.57
C SER A 281 -13.00 1.97 -10.61
N ALA A 282 -11.74 2.34 -10.73
CA ALA A 282 -11.16 3.47 -9.99
C ALA A 282 -11.60 4.84 -10.52
N THR A 283 -11.99 4.93 -11.79
CA THR A 283 -12.48 6.17 -12.41
C THR A 283 -13.96 6.44 -12.10
N ASN A 284 -14.72 5.38 -11.78
CA ASN A 284 -16.11 5.46 -11.33
C ASN A 284 -16.30 4.52 -10.13
N LEU A 285 -16.10 5.04 -8.92
CA LEU A 285 -16.17 4.25 -7.68
C LEU A 285 -17.56 3.66 -7.39
N HIS A 286 -18.61 4.19 -8.01
CA HIS A 286 -19.99 3.67 -7.95
C HIS A 286 -20.35 2.75 -9.13
N SER A 287 -19.36 2.33 -9.94
CA SER A 287 -19.59 1.36 -11.01
C SER A 287 -20.03 -0.01 -10.47
N ASP A 288 -20.45 -0.88 -11.37
CA ASP A 288 -20.72 -2.27 -11.01
C ASP A 288 -19.49 -2.92 -10.39
N GLN A 289 -19.76 -3.72 -9.35
CA GLN A 289 -18.74 -4.43 -8.59
C GLN A 289 -18.81 -5.93 -8.90
N HIS A 290 -17.68 -6.51 -9.26
CA HIS A 290 -17.52 -7.96 -9.29
C HIS A 290 -17.19 -8.43 -7.87
N VAL A 291 -18.01 -9.34 -7.35
CA VAL A 291 -17.81 -9.91 -6.01
C VAL A 291 -17.33 -11.34 -6.17
N LEU A 292 -16.18 -11.65 -5.59
CA LEU A 292 -15.58 -12.99 -5.64
C LEU A 292 -15.38 -13.54 -4.24
N THR A 293 -15.67 -14.83 -4.07
CA THR A 293 -15.27 -15.57 -2.89
C THR A 293 -13.83 -16.04 -3.05
N VAL A 294 -12.99 -15.82 -2.05
CA VAL A 294 -11.59 -16.23 -1.98
C VAL A 294 -11.37 -17.21 -0.81
N GLY A 295 -10.13 -17.50 -0.44
CA GLY A 295 -9.86 -18.32 0.75
C GLY A 295 -10.24 -17.60 2.05
N LYS A 296 -10.08 -18.29 3.21
CA LYS A 296 -10.58 -17.80 4.50
C LYS A 296 -9.79 -16.60 5.01
N ALA A 297 -10.51 -15.62 5.53
CA ALA A 297 -9.97 -14.43 6.19
C ALA A 297 -8.86 -13.75 5.35
N PRO A 298 -9.16 -13.24 4.14
CA PRO A 298 -8.18 -12.55 3.32
C PRO A 298 -7.66 -11.29 4.03
N MET A 299 -6.34 -11.02 3.95
CA MET A 299 -5.69 -9.91 4.63
C MET A 299 -4.74 -9.07 3.75
N GLY A 300 -4.26 -9.59 2.63
CA GLY A 300 -3.31 -8.88 1.78
C GLY A 300 -3.57 -9.02 0.29
N PHE A 301 -3.11 -8.01 -0.48
CA PHE A 301 -3.10 -7.99 -1.93
C PHE A 301 -1.68 -7.90 -2.47
N ALA A 302 -1.41 -8.60 -3.58
CA ALA A 302 -0.32 -8.26 -4.48
C ALA A 302 -0.84 -8.25 -5.91
N PHE A 303 -0.22 -7.44 -6.74
CA PHE A 303 -0.60 -7.31 -8.15
C PHE A 303 0.58 -7.64 -9.04
N SER A 304 0.33 -8.37 -10.12
CA SER A 304 1.32 -8.53 -11.17
C SER A 304 1.63 -7.17 -11.80
N ARG A 305 2.84 -7.01 -12.31
CA ARG A 305 3.32 -5.76 -12.90
C ARG A 305 2.47 -5.30 -14.10
N ASP A 306 1.91 -6.24 -14.84
CA ASP A 306 1.01 -5.98 -15.97
C ASP A 306 -0.43 -5.65 -15.54
N GLY A 307 -0.74 -5.69 -14.25
CA GLY A 307 -2.06 -5.39 -13.69
C GLY A 307 -3.14 -6.43 -14.00
N ARG A 308 -2.79 -7.61 -14.57
CA ARG A 308 -3.76 -8.63 -14.97
C ARG A 308 -4.11 -9.63 -13.90
N THR A 309 -3.21 -9.82 -12.94
CA THR A 309 -3.37 -10.80 -11.85
C THR A 309 -3.30 -10.11 -10.50
N ALA A 310 -4.22 -10.46 -9.62
CA ALA A 310 -4.10 -10.20 -8.20
C ALA A 310 -3.89 -11.49 -7.43
N LEU A 311 -3.01 -11.46 -6.44
CA LEU A 311 -2.84 -12.48 -5.43
C LEU A 311 -3.49 -12.01 -4.15
N ILE A 312 -4.29 -12.87 -3.52
CA ILE A 312 -4.99 -12.59 -2.28
C ILE A 312 -4.45 -13.50 -1.19
N ALA A 313 -3.82 -12.93 -0.17
CA ALA A 313 -3.34 -13.64 0.99
C ALA A 313 -4.50 -14.04 1.88
N ASN A 314 -4.80 -15.33 2.00
CA ASN A 314 -5.87 -15.88 2.83
C ASN A 314 -5.29 -16.34 4.16
N HIS A 315 -5.30 -15.44 5.14
CA HIS A 315 -4.68 -15.65 6.45
C HIS A 315 -5.30 -16.84 7.21
N GLY A 316 -6.61 -17.03 7.10
CA GLY A 316 -7.35 -18.01 7.91
C GLY A 316 -7.18 -19.47 7.47
N ASP A 317 -6.65 -19.72 6.28
CA ASP A 317 -6.37 -21.08 5.78
C ASP A 317 -4.95 -21.25 5.20
N GLY A 318 -4.12 -20.19 5.26
CA GLY A 318 -2.73 -20.22 4.81
C GLY A 318 -2.56 -20.34 3.29
N THR A 319 -3.62 -20.12 2.52
CA THR A 319 -3.58 -20.17 1.06
C THR A 319 -3.42 -18.80 0.43
N VAL A 320 -3.12 -18.77 -0.86
CA VAL A 320 -3.16 -17.58 -1.69
C VAL A 320 -4.09 -17.85 -2.87
N SER A 321 -5.11 -17.01 -3.06
CA SER A 321 -5.97 -17.05 -4.23
C SER A 321 -5.35 -16.26 -5.38
N VAL A 322 -5.34 -16.84 -6.57
CA VAL A 322 -4.92 -16.20 -7.82
C VAL A 322 -6.15 -15.72 -8.56
N VAL A 323 -6.24 -14.42 -8.79
CA VAL A 323 -7.41 -13.77 -9.40
C VAL A 323 -7.03 -13.16 -10.75
N ASP A 324 -7.77 -13.52 -11.79
CA ASP A 324 -7.73 -12.86 -13.09
C ASP A 324 -8.52 -11.54 -12.98
N LEU A 325 -7.87 -10.41 -13.29
CA LEU A 325 -8.48 -9.08 -13.23
C LEU A 325 -9.06 -8.61 -14.57
N GLU A 326 -8.74 -9.26 -15.68
CA GLU A 326 -9.37 -8.99 -16.99
C GLU A 326 -10.75 -9.65 -17.05
N LYS A 327 -10.83 -10.90 -16.57
CA LYS A 327 -12.08 -11.65 -16.42
C LYS A 327 -12.25 -11.97 -14.93
N PRO A 328 -12.83 -11.07 -14.13
CA PRO A 328 -12.83 -11.20 -12.68
C PRO A 328 -13.29 -12.58 -12.19
N GLN A 329 -12.34 -13.44 -11.85
CA GLN A 329 -12.56 -14.79 -11.35
C GLN A 329 -11.33 -15.31 -10.59
N VAL A 330 -11.55 -16.17 -9.62
CA VAL A 330 -10.48 -16.96 -9.01
C VAL A 330 -10.08 -18.08 -9.95
N VAL A 331 -8.83 -18.09 -10.40
CA VAL A 331 -8.34 -19.09 -11.38
C VAL A 331 -7.61 -20.26 -10.73
N SER A 332 -7.01 -20.04 -9.55
CA SER A 332 -6.33 -21.10 -8.78
C SER A 332 -6.05 -20.65 -7.35
N HIS A 333 -5.55 -21.61 -6.55
CA HIS A 333 -5.04 -21.39 -5.20
C HIS A 333 -3.71 -22.12 -5.04
N PHE A 334 -2.84 -21.62 -4.16
CA PHE A 334 -1.66 -22.33 -3.70
C PHE A 334 -1.47 -22.16 -2.20
N VAL A 335 -0.72 -23.07 -1.57
CA VAL A 335 -0.38 -22.96 -0.16
C VAL A 335 0.76 -21.97 0.00
N GLY A 336 0.55 -20.93 0.78
CA GLY A 336 1.53 -19.87 1.04
C GLY A 336 2.23 -20.03 2.38
N GLY A 337 1.60 -20.69 3.37
CA GLY A 337 2.14 -20.85 4.72
C GLY A 337 1.10 -21.22 5.74
N THR A 338 1.29 -20.79 6.98
CA THR A 338 0.38 -21.05 8.10
C THR A 338 -0.70 -19.96 8.23
N GLY A 339 -0.30 -18.66 8.06
CA GLY A 339 -1.21 -17.53 8.11
C GLY A 339 -0.61 -16.32 7.42
N ILE A 340 -0.87 -16.20 6.11
CA ILE A 340 -0.28 -15.17 5.26
C ILE A 340 -0.97 -13.83 5.52
N GLU A 341 -0.20 -12.81 5.93
CA GLU A 341 -0.70 -11.46 6.20
C GLU A 341 -0.63 -10.56 4.97
N THR A 342 0.53 -10.55 4.32
CA THR A 342 0.78 -9.71 3.15
C THR A 342 1.74 -10.38 2.18
N LEU A 343 1.81 -9.88 0.97
CA LEU A 343 2.65 -10.41 -0.09
C LEU A 343 2.96 -9.33 -1.12
N ALA A 344 4.05 -9.52 -1.87
CA ALA A 344 4.39 -8.64 -2.99
C ALA A 344 5.21 -9.36 -4.05
N TYR A 345 5.03 -8.94 -5.30
CA TYR A 345 5.97 -9.23 -6.37
C TYR A 345 7.17 -8.27 -6.28
N TYR A 346 8.38 -8.74 -6.69
CA TYR A 346 9.60 -7.92 -6.70
C TYR A 346 10.47 -8.18 -7.91
#